data_2d1ddba26b5284606a9c1ddcf64dc1dd
#
_entry.id   2d1ddba26b5284606a9c1ddcf64dc1dd
#
_cell.length_a   1.000
_cell.length_b   1.000
_cell.length_c   1.000
_cell.angle_alpha   90.00
_cell.angle_beta   90.00
_cell.angle_gamma   90.00
#
_symmetry.space_group_name_H-M   'P 1'
#
loop_
_entity.id
_entity.type
_entity.pdbx_description
1 polymer ?
#
loop_
_entity_poly.entity_id
_entity_poly.type
_entity_poly.pdbx_seq_one_letter_code
_entity_poly.pdbx_strand_id
1 'polypeptide(L)'
;WAASSQGGLTMHRGSGKIQLENGQVGSVGLYRFDPNDPRRAALKNVLLFYADFGFQLGFELDGKPFETFFSGAPNDGMRLWVDRDKNGVRSSKRETVIVGKPFNFTGTTYVLKVTEGVVALETSETELPVTPLPPNLVVGKNAIPFAMESLSGEKIDFPKGYEGKVVMLDFWATWCGPCIAEIPNVKAAYDRWHDEGFEVIGISFDREGMADKVKEFVTKREMPWPQLYEGKFWSTSLGEQYDVSSIPFVLLIDGSTGEILATREKLRGPGLADFIGEVLSKR
;
A
#
# COMPACT_ATOMS: atom_id res chain seq x y z
N TRP A 1 -2.47 27.12 -20.46
CA TRP A 1 -1.68 26.28 -19.55
C TRP A 1 -1.40 27.07 -18.27
N ALA A 2 -1.82 26.55 -17.15
CA ALA A 2 -1.48 27.10 -15.84
C ALA A 2 -0.17 26.47 -15.32
N ALA A 3 0.74 27.30 -14.83
CA ALA A 3 1.92 26.83 -14.14
C ALA A 3 1.58 26.62 -12.65
N SER A 4 2.00 25.52 -12.08
CA SER A 4 1.90 25.24 -10.65
C SER A 4 3.24 24.69 -10.14
N SER A 5 3.66 25.16 -8.95
CA SER A 5 4.86 24.66 -8.30
C SER A 5 4.50 24.04 -6.95
N GLN A 6 4.95 22.81 -6.71
CA GLN A 6 4.77 22.12 -5.44
C GLN A 6 6.05 21.36 -5.10
N GLY A 7 6.59 21.56 -3.91
CA GLY A 7 7.83 20.91 -3.49
C GLY A 7 9.04 21.22 -4.39
N GLY A 8 9.13 22.43 -4.96
CA GLY A 8 10.18 22.83 -5.89
C GLY A 8 10.09 22.19 -7.28
N LEU A 9 8.96 21.58 -7.62
CA LEU A 9 8.68 21.00 -8.93
C LEU A 9 7.68 21.91 -9.66
N THR A 10 8.07 22.45 -10.83
CA THR A 10 7.16 23.22 -11.68
C THR A 10 6.52 22.34 -12.76
N MET A 11 5.21 22.38 -12.85
CA MET A 11 4.43 21.70 -13.86
C MET A 11 3.52 22.66 -14.60
N HIS A 12 3.36 22.48 -15.89
CA HIS A 12 2.38 23.19 -16.70
C HIS A 12 1.19 22.27 -16.94
N ARG A 13 -0.01 22.74 -16.62
CA ARG A 13 -1.25 21.93 -16.70
C ARG A 13 -2.28 22.61 -17.59
N GLY A 14 -3.08 21.80 -18.26
CA GLY A 14 -4.28 22.18 -18.97
C GLY A 14 -5.30 21.06 -18.88
N SER A 15 -6.58 21.38 -19.03
CA SER A 15 -7.65 20.39 -19.05
C SER A 15 -8.69 20.76 -20.09
N GLY A 16 -9.42 19.75 -20.57
CA GLY A 16 -10.52 19.89 -21.50
C GLY A 16 -11.55 18.80 -21.28
N LYS A 17 -12.72 18.98 -21.88
CA LYS A 17 -13.77 17.95 -21.92
C LYS A 17 -13.81 17.32 -23.29
N ILE A 18 -14.10 16.03 -23.32
CA ILE A 18 -14.33 15.28 -24.55
C ILE A 18 -15.68 14.57 -24.49
N GLN A 19 -16.34 14.44 -25.61
CA GLN A 19 -17.55 13.64 -25.71
C GLN A 19 -17.19 12.22 -26.04
N LEU A 20 -17.71 11.27 -25.26
CA LEU A 20 -17.51 9.84 -25.45
C LEU A 20 -18.57 9.29 -26.40
N GLU A 21 -18.30 8.13 -27.00
CA GLU A 21 -19.19 7.47 -27.96
C GLU A 21 -20.57 7.14 -27.35
N ASN A 22 -20.62 6.87 -26.04
CA ASN A 22 -21.86 6.61 -25.31
C ASN A 22 -22.65 7.88 -24.93
N GLY A 23 -22.24 9.06 -25.41
CA GLY A 23 -22.87 10.34 -25.16
C GLY A 23 -22.50 11.01 -23.83
N GLN A 24 -21.70 10.37 -22.98
CA GLN A 24 -21.18 10.98 -21.75
C GLN A 24 -20.06 11.98 -22.04
N VAL A 25 -19.83 12.89 -21.11
CA VAL A 25 -18.74 13.87 -21.21
C VAL A 25 -17.65 13.48 -20.22
N GLY A 26 -16.48 13.12 -20.74
CA GLY A 26 -15.28 12.86 -19.97
C GLY A 26 -14.37 14.08 -19.88
N SER A 27 -13.49 14.11 -18.92
CA SER A 27 -12.44 15.12 -18.75
C SER A 27 -11.07 14.55 -19.06
N VAL A 28 -10.26 15.32 -19.77
CA VAL A 28 -8.85 15.01 -20.03
C VAL A 28 -8.01 16.12 -19.43
N GLY A 29 -7.07 15.77 -18.59
CA GLY A 29 -6.03 16.67 -18.12
C GLY A 29 -4.71 16.39 -18.82
N LEU A 30 -4.05 17.43 -19.26
CA LEU A 30 -2.74 17.38 -19.87
C LEU A 30 -1.74 18.07 -18.97
N TYR A 31 -0.54 17.55 -18.84
CA TYR A 31 0.52 18.20 -18.09
C TYR A 31 1.90 17.86 -18.63
N ARG A 32 2.84 18.75 -18.41
CA ARG A 32 4.26 18.52 -18.65
C ARG A 32 5.08 19.12 -17.53
N PHE A 33 6.22 18.53 -17.27
CA PHE A 33 7.22 19.11 -16.39
C PHE A 33 7.95 20.27 -17.06
N ASP A 34 8.55 21.15 -16.25
CA ASP A 34 9.44 22.18 -16.77
C ASP A 34 10.57 21.50 -17.58
N PRO A 35 10.73 21.84 -18.87
CA PRO A 35 11.76 21.24 -19.72
C PRO A 35 13.19 21.52 -19.24
N ASN A 36 13.36 22.53 -18.38
CA ASN A 36 14.65 22.94 -17.81
C ASN A 36 14.93 22.27 -16.46
N ASP A 37 14.00 21.46 -15.89
CA ASP A 37 14.27 20.73 -14.63
C ASP A 37 15.19 19.53 -14.91
N PRO A 38 16.44 19.54 -14.44
CA PRO A 38 17.40 18.47 -14.72
C PRO A 38 16.98 17.12 -14.13
N ARG A 39 16.14 17.12 -13.07
CA ARG A 39 15.60 15.91 -12.43
C ARG A 39 14.61 15.18 -13.32
N ARG A 40 14.08 15.85 -14.35
CA ARG A 40 13.08 15.36 -15.29
C ARG A 40 13.52 15.45 -16.75
N ALA A 41 14.83 15.50 -17.01
CA ALA A 41 15.39 15.65 -18.35
C ALA A 41 14.84 14.61 -19.36
N ALA A 42 14.59 13.38 -18.92
CA ALA A 42 14.00 12.33 -19.75
C ALA A 42 12.55 12.66 -20.20
N LEU A 43 11.84 13.53 -19.47
CA LEU A 43 10.44 13.91 -19.73
C LEU A 43 10.29 15.29 -20.34
N LYS A 44 11.40 15.98 -20.71
CA LYS A 44 11.38 17.38 -21.20
C LYS A 44 10.50 17.56 -22.46
N ASN A 45 10.39 16.54 -23.31
CA ASN A 45 9.59 16.54 -24.53
C ASN A 45 8.34 15.64 -24.43
N VAL A 46 7.99 15.20 -23.22
CA VAL A 46 6.85 14.31 -22.99
C VAL A 46 5.65 15.11 -22.50
N LEU A 47 4.54 15.01 -23.21
CA LEU A 47 3.23 15.45 -22.75
C LEU A 47 2.53 14.27 -22.07
N LEU A 48 2.24 14.42 -20.80
CA LEU A 48 1.52 13.44 -20.01
C LEU A 48 0.04 13.80 -19.96
N PHE A 49 -0.79 12.79 -19.86
CA PHE A 49 -2.23 13.00 -19.72
C PHE A 49 -2.83 12.12 -18.64
N TYR A 50 -3.98 12.53 -18.14
CA TYR A 50 -4.88 11.71 -17.34
C TYR A 50 -6.31 11.92 -17.82
N ALA A 51 -7.14 10.90 -17.66
CA ALA A 51 -8.54 10.93 -18.01
C ALA A 51 -9.37 10.43 -16.82
N ASP A 52 -10.58 10.96 -16.65
CA ASP A 52 -11.54 10.50 -15.67
C ASP A 52 -12.54 9.48 -16.24
N PHE A 53 -12.26 8.98 -17.43
CA PHE A 53 -13.04 7.97 -18.11
C PHE A 53 -12.13 6.82 -18.58
N GLY A 54 -12.74 5.69 -18.82
CA GLY A 54 -12.05 4.51 -19.33
C GLY A 54 -13.05 3.43 -19.72
N PHE A 55 -12.55 2.22 -19.79
CA PHE A 55 -13.32 1.06 -20.19
C PHE A 55 -13.55 0.16 -18.97
N GLN A 56 -14.75 -0.35 -18.83
CA GLN A 56 -15.07 -1.43 -17.92
C GLN A 56 -14.90 -2.75 -18.66
N LEU A 57 -14.16 -3.67 -18.08
CA LEU A 57 -13.97 -5.03 -18.57
C LEU A 57 -14.58 -6.00 -17.59
N GLY A 58 -15.63 -6.69 -18.01
CA GLY A 58 -16.20 -7.83 -17.30
C GLY A 58 -15.65 -9.14 -17.87
N PHE A 59 -15.32 -10.08 -17.02
CA PHE A 59 -14.90 -11.43 -17.42
C PHE A 59 -15.32 -12.45 -16.37
N GLU A 60 -15.36 -13.72 -16.75
CA GLU A 60 -15.79 -14.82 -15.90
C GLU A 60 -14.64 -15.82 -15.72
N LEU A 61 -14.37 -16.22 -14.47
CA LEU A 61 -13.39 -17.23 -14.11
C LEU A 61 -14.09 -18.35 -13.34
N ASP A 62 -14.08 -19.55 -13.88
CA ASP A 62 -14.73 -20.74 -13.26
C ASP A 62 -16.17 -20.45 -12.77
N GLY A 63 -16.99 -19.80 -13.61
CA GLY A 63 -18.37 -19.44 -13.31
C GLY A 63 -18.55 -18.25 -12.35
N LYS A 64 -17.47 -17.54 -11.98
CA LYS A 64 -17.53 -16.36 -11.10
C LYS A 64 -17.26 -15.10 -11.91
N PRO A 65 -18.13 -14.06 -11.82
CA PRO A 65 -17.93 -12.81 -12.52
C PRO A 65 -16.90 -11.93 -11.78
N PHE A 66 -16.06 -11.27 -12.58
CA PHE A 66 -15.10 -10.28 -12.17
C PHE A 66 -15.20 -9.04 -13.04
N GLU A 67 -14.86 -7.91 -12.47
CA GLU A 67 -14.85 -6.64 -13.18
C GLU A 67 -13.55 -5.89 -12.90
N THR A 68 -13.11 -5.13 -13.89
CA THR A 68 -11.99 -4.20 -13.76
C THR A 68 -12.22 -2.98 -14.61
N PHE A 69 -11.51 -1.93 -14.32
CA PHE A 69 -11.56 -0.67 -15.05
C PHE A 69 -10.15 -0.28 -15.50
N PHE A 70 -10.03 0.22 -16.72
CA PHE A 70 -8.77 0.74 -17.23
C PHE A 70 -8.99 1.97 -18.13
N SER A 71 -7.98 2.82 -18.22
CA SER A 71 -7.95 3.98 -19.11
C SER A 71 -6.93 3.77 -20.24
N GLY A 72 -7.26 4.30 -21.42
CA GLY A 72 -6.42 4.17 -22.61
C GLY A 72 -6.64 2.86 -23.38
N ALA A 73 -5.90 2.69 -24.47
CA ALA A 73 -5.96 1.47 -25.28
C ALA A 73 -5.33 0.30 -24.53
N PRO A 74 -5.98 -0.88 -24.52
CA PRO A 74 -5.41 -2.07 -23.90
C PRO A 74 -4.12 -2.47 -24.60
N ASN A 75 -3.13 -2.90 -23.83
CA ASN A 75 -1.84 -3.34 -24.33
C ASN A 75 -1.21 -4.38 -23.40
N ASP A 76 -0.24 -5.12 -23.92
CA ASP A 76 0.55 -6.05 -23.12
C ASP A 76 1.30 -5.33 -22.01
N GLY A 77 1.32 -5.97 -20.83
CA GLY A 77 1.93 -5.42 -19.63
C GLY A 77 1.06 -4.43 -18.87
N MET A 78 -0.11 -4.05 -19.40
CA MET A 78 -1.09 -3.24 -18.66
C MET A 78 -1.48 -3.94 -17.36
N ARG A 79 -1.54 -3.16 -16.27
CA ARG A 79 -1.94 -3.65 -14.96
C ARG A 79 -3.41 -3.33 -14.73
N LEU A 80 -4.20 -4.36 -14.49
CA LEU A 80 -5.61 -4.28 -14.20
C LEU A 80 -5.83 -4.63 -12.73
N TRP A 81 -6.52 -3.77 -12.01
CA TRP A 81 -6.94 -4.06 -10.64
C TRP A 81 -8.30 -4.73 -10.65
N VAL A 82 -8.41 -5.86 -9.98
CA VAL A 82 -9.63 -6.65 -9.84
C VAL A 82 -9.96 -6.75 -8.37
N ASP A 83 -10.96 -6.00 -7.90
CA ASP A 83 -11.43 -6.02 -6.51
C ASP A 83 -12.15 -7.35 -6.23
N ARG A 84 -11.38 -8.35 -5.78
CA ARG A 84 -11.83 -9.75 -5.64
C ARG A 84 -12.71 -9.98 -4.42
N ASP A 85 -12.50 -9.22 -3.37
CA ASP A 85 -13.22 -9.34 -2.09
C ASP A 85 -14.25 -8.22 -1.88
N LYS A 86 -14.38 -7.31 -2.85
CA LYS A 86 -15.33 -6.18 -2.89
C LYS A 86 -15.19 -5.22 -1.71
N ASN A 87 -13.94 -5.06 -1.20
CA ASN A 87 -13.66 -4.16 -0.10
C ASN A 87 -13.28 -2.74 -0.54
N GLY A 88 -13.07 -2.50 -1.84
CA GLY A 88 -12.67 -1.22 -2.42
C GLY A 88 -11.21 -0.85 -2.13
N VAL A 89 -10.43 -1.74 -1.52
CA VAL A 89 -9.02 -1.52 -1.16
C VAL A 89 -8.12 -2.32 -2.09
N ARG A 90 -7.25 -1.63 -2.81
CA ARG A 90 -6.39 -2.26 -3.82
C ARG A 90 -5.24 -3.06 -3.19
N SER A 91 -5.19 -4.35 -3.49
CA SER A 91 -4.01 -5.19 -3.31
C SER A 91 -3.17 -5.25 -4.60
N SER A 92 -1.94 -4.78 -4.54
CA SER A 92 -1.04 -4.83 -5.71
C SER A 92 -0.49 -6.23 -5.98
N LYS A 93 -0.46 -7.10 -4.97
CA LYS A 93 0.07 -8.46 -5.10
C LYS A 93 -1.02 -9.49 -5.46
N ARG A 94 -2.22 -9.33 -4.88
CA ARG A 94 -3.26 -10.38 -4.89
C ARG A 94 -4.47 -10.05 -5.75
N GLU A 95 -4.60 -8.80 -6.19
CA GLU A 95 -5.72 -8.29 -6.99
C GLU A 95 -5.29 -7.58 -8.27
N THR A 96 -4.07 -7.83 -8.71
CA THR A 96 -3.57 -7.25 -9.96
C THR A 96 -3.39 -8.35 -11.00
N VAL A 97 -4.03 -8.16 -12.14
CA VAL A 97 -3.79 -8.94 -13.36
C VAL A 97 -2.89 -8.10 -14.28
N ILE A 98 -1.88 -8.72 -14.86
CA ILE A 98 -1.03 -8.10 -15.86
C ILE A 98 -1.39 -8.73 -17.20
N VAL A 99 -1.85 -7.91 -18.15
CA VAL A 99 -2.17 -8.37 -19.50
C VAL A 99 -0.95 -9.03 -20.15
N GLY A 100 -1.14 -10.18 -20.75
CA GLY A 100 -0.05 -11.02 -21.29
C GLY A 100 0.66 -11.90 -20.26
N LYS A 101 0.27 -11.87 -18.98
CA LYS A 101 0.83 -12.74 -17.95
C LYS A 101 -0.22 -13.69 -17.37
N PRO A 102 0.13 -14.96 -17.11
CA PRO A 102 -0.78 -15.90 -16.44
C PRO A 102 -1.13 -15.45 -15.02
N PHE A 103 -2.38 -15.72 -14.61
CA PHE A 103 -2.86 -15.52 -13.25
C PHE A 103 -3.88 -16.60 -12.87
N ASN A 104 -4.02 -16.89 -11.58
CA ASN A 104 -4.98 -17.86 -11.08
C ASN A 104 -5.69 -17.33 -9.84
N PHE A 105 -6.98 -17.04 -9.95
CA PHE A 105 -7.82 -16.53 -8.85
C PHE A 105 -8.84 -17.54 -8.32
N THR A 106 -9.14 -18.59 -9.10
CA THR A 106 -10.30 -19.44 -8.82
C THR A 106 -10.03 -20.94 -8.88
N GLY A 107 -8.88 -21.35 -9.42
CA GLY A 107 -8.48 -22.75 -9.60
C GLY A 107 -7.87 -22.99 -10.97
N THR A 108 -8.46 -22.40 -12.01
CA THR A 108 -7.91 -22.43 -13.36
C THR A 108 -6.97 -21.27 -13.59
N THR A 109 -5.86 -21.51 -14.29
CA THR A 109 -4.93 -20.44 -14.70
C THR A 109 -5.36 -19.84 -16.02
N TYR A 110 -5.53 -18.52 -16.03
CA TYR A 110 -5.95 -17.75 -17.17
C TYR A 110 -4.88 -16.75 -17.61
N VAL A 111 -5.02 -16.22 -18.80
CA VAL A 111 -4.26 -15.09 -19.35
C VAL A 111 -5.20 -14.15 -20.09
N LEU A 112 -5.08 -12.85 -19.83
CA LEU A 112 -5.69 -11.82 -20.68
C LEU A 112 -4.73 -11.49 -21.82
N LYS A 113 -5.18 -11.58 -23.06
CA LYS A 113 -4.40 -11.22 -24.26
C LYS A 113 -5.07 -10.06 -24.98
N VAL A 114 -4.24 -9.25 -25.64
CA VAL A 114 -4.71 -8.17 -26.52
C VAL A 114 -4.38 -8.52 -27.96
N THR A 115 -5.40 -8.59 -28.80
CA THR A 115 -5.25 -8.78 -30.23
C THR A 115 -6.09 -7.73 -30.94
N GLU A 116 -5.46 -6.90 -31.78
CA GLU A 116 -6.12 -5.81 -32.51
C GLU A 116 -6.96 -4.88 -31.63
N GLY A 117 -6.49 -4.62 -30.39
CA GLY A 117 -7.19 -3.75 -29.43
C GLY A 117 -8.35 -4.43 -28.67
N VAL A 118 -8.61 -5.71 -28.92
CA VAL A 118 -9.61 -6.50 -28.21
C VAL A 118 -8.93 -7.29 -27.08
N VAL A 119 -9.50 -7.22 -25.89
CA VAL A 119 -9.05 -8.03 -24.74
C VAL A 119 -9.81 -9.35 -24.74
N ALA A 120 -9.08 -10.46 -24.81
CA ALA A 120 -9.62 -11.80 -24.73
C ALA A 120 -9.08 -12.53 -23.49
N LEU A 121 -9.94 -13.32 -22.83
CA LEU A 121 -9.58 -14.22 -21.76
C LEU A 121 -9.36 -15.62 -22.33
N GLU A 122 -8.21 -16.21 -22.06
CA GLU A 122 -7.88 -17.58 -22.47
C GLU A 122 -7.38 -18.38 -21.27
N THR A 123 -7.52 -19.70 -21.32
CA THR A 123 -6.82 -20.60 -20.39
C THR A 123 -5.34 -20.63 -20.72
N SER A 124 -4.51 -20.67 -19.70
CA SER A 124 -3.05 -20.73 -19.84
C SER A 124 -2.55 -22.17 -19.79
N GLU A 125 -1.53 -22.47 -20.60
CA GLU A 125 -0.80 -23.73 -20.51
C GLU A 125 0.11 -23.81 -19.25
N THR A 126 0.44 -22.64 -18.68
CA THR A 126 1.20 -22.55 -17.42
C THR A 126 0.25 -22.73 -16.25
N GLU A 127 0.49 -23.71 -15.40
CA GLU A 127 -0.25 -23.87 -14.16
C GLU A 127 0.38 -23.02 -13.06
N LEU A 128 -0.46 -22.22 -12.39
CA LEU A 128 -0.08 -21.44 -11.22
C LEU A 128 -0.93 -21.85 -10.02
N PRO A 129 -0.39 -21.78 -8.79
CA PRO A 129 -1.18 -21.94 -7.60
C PRO A 129 -2.23 -20.84 -7.51
N VAL A 130 -3.34 -21.11 -6.83
CA VAL A 130 -4.38 -20.12 -6.59
C VAL A 130 -3.81 -18.97 -5.76
N THR A 131 -3.90 -17.75 -6.29
CA THR A 131 -3.56 -16.54 -5.54
C THR A 131 -4.59 -16.37 -4.41
N PRO A 132 -4.18 -16.35 -3.13
CA PRO A 132 -5.11 -16.15 -2.03
C PRO A 132 -5.77 -14.76 -2.11
N LEU A 133 -6.93 -14.60 -1.48
CA LEU A 133 -7.52 -13.26 -1.29
C LEU A 133 -6.61 -12.38 -0.45
N PRO A 134 -6.62 -11.05 -0.63
CA PRO A 134 -5.94 -10.14 0.27
C PRO A 134 -6.53 -10.25 1.69
N PRO A 135 -5.73 -9.97 2.72
CA PRO A 135 -6.27 -9.86 4.06
C PRO A 135 -7.19 -8.64 4.17
N ASN A 136 -8.31 -8.80 4.85
CA ASN A 136 -9.24 -7.70 5.07
C ASN A 136 -8.78 -6.83 6.26
N LEU A 137 -7.95 -5.84 5.97
CA LEU A 137 -7.30 -4.96 6.97
C LEU A 137 -8.01 -3.59 7.09
N VAL A 138 -9.32 -3.57 7.00
CA VAL A 138 -10.12 -2.36 7.21
C VAL A 138 -10.50 -2.19 8.70
N VAL A 139 -10.84 -0.97 9.09
CA VAL A 139 -11.33 -0.67 10.45
C VAL A 139 -12.51 -1.57 10.82
N GLY A 140 -12.53 -2.09 12.03
CA GLY A 140 -13.53 -3.01 12.54
C GLY A 140 -13.29 -4.50 12.18
N LYS A 141 -12.19 -4.82 11.48
CA LYS A 141 -11.73 -6.20 11.23
C LYS A 141 -10.52 -6.52 12.07
N ASN A 142 -10.23 -7.80 12.25
CA ASN A 142 -9.11 -8.24 13.05
C ASN A 142 -7.80 -8.18 12.25
N ALA A 143 -6.76 -7.67 12.90
CA ALA A 143 -5.38 -7.81 12.48
C ALA A 143 -4.95 -9.29 12.50
N ILE A 144 -3.91 -9.62 11.76
CA ILE A 144 -3.43 -10.99 11.65
C ILE A 144 -2.47 -11.27 12.81
N PRO A 145 -2.71 -12.31 13.63
CA PRO A 145 -1.82 -12.63 14.75
C PRO A 145 -0.47 -13.15 14.25
N PHE A 146 0.58 -12.88 15.03
CA PHE A 146 1.92 -13.39 14.76
C PHE A 146 2.73 -13.56 16.06
N ALA A 147 3.75 -14.41 16.01
CA ALA A 147 4.75 -14.54 17.06
C ALA A 147 6.14 -14.46 16.43
N MET A 148 6.97 -13.53 16.92
CA MET A 148 8.33 -13.28 16.40
C MET A 148 9.26 -12.83 17.53
N GLU A 149 10.56 -12.88 17.27
CA GLU A 149 11.58 -12.30 18.12
C GLU A 149 12.05 -10.96 17.55
N SER A 150 12.18 -9.95 18.39
CA SER A 150 12.68 -8.63 18.02
C SER A 150 14.19 -8.63 17.87
N LEU A 151 14.76 -7.57 17.28
CA LEU A 151 16.21 -7.35 17.17
C LEU A 151 16.93 -7.29 18.55
N SER A 152 16.20 -7.03 19.63
CA SER A 152 16.71 -7.03 21.01
C SER A 152 16.57 -8.39 21.71
N GLY A 153 15.97 -9.39 21.06
CA GLY A 153 15.71 -10.70 21.65
C GLY A 153 14.40 -10.80 22.43
N GLU A 154 13.56 -9.79 22.40
CA GLU A 154 12.25 -9.80 23.02
C GLU A 154 11.27 -10.67 22.20
N LYS A 155 10.51 -11.52 22.88
CA LYS A 155 9.47 -12.35 22.27
C LYS A 155 8.18 -11.55 22.14
N ILE A 156 7.75 -11.33 20.93
CA ILE A 156 6.50 -10.63 20.57
C ILE A 156 5.46 -11.69 20.22
N ASP A 157 4.37 -11.73 20.96
CA ASP A 157 3.18 -12.57 20.71
C ASP A 157 1.98 -11.64 20.50
N PHE A 158 1.73 -11.25 19.26
CA PHE A 158 0.70 -10.27 18.92
C PHE A 158 -0.59 -10.97 18.44
N PRO A 159 -1.77 -10.54 18.90
CA PRO A 159 -2.07 -9.46 19.86
C PRO A 159 -2.02 -9.91 21.34
N LYS A 160 -1.91 -11.21 21.62
CA LYS A 160 -2.06 -11.81 22.95
C LYS A 160 -1.18 -11.20 24.05
N GLY A 161 0.06 -10.84 23.72
CA GLY A 161 0.98 -10.17 24.65
C GLY A 161 0.67 -8.69 24.92
N TYR A 162 -0.39 -8.16 24.31
CA TYR A 162 -0.75 -6.73 24.35
C TYR A 162 -2.17 -6.48 24.87
N GLU A 163 -2.71 -7.40 25.64
CA GLU A 163 -4.01 -7.23 26.28
C GLU A 163 -4.04 -5.95 27.13
N GLY A 164 -5.11 -5.17 27.00
CA GLY A 164 -5.25 -3.87 27.64
C GLY A 164 -4.51 -2.72 26.95
N LYS A 165 -3.78 -2.96 25.86
CA LYS A 165 -3.02 -1.92 25.14
C LYS A 165 -3.66 -1.57 23.79
N VAL A 166 -3.32 -0.38 23.28
CA VAL A 166 -3.51 0.03 21.90
C VAL A 166 -2.17 -0.08 21.18
N VAL A 167 -2.10 -0.87 20.14
CA VAL A 167 -0.83 -1.21 19.46
C VAL A 167 -0.79 -0.63 18.06
N MET A 168 0.26 0.10 17.74
CA MET A 168 0.56 0.55 16.39
C MET A 168 1.55 -0.41 15.73
N LEU A 169 1.16 -1.08 14.65
CA LEU A 169 2.08 -1.78 13.77
C LEU A 169 2.60 -0.79 12.74
N ASP A 170 3.92 -0.56 12.74
CA ASP A 170 4.59 0.37 11.81
C ASP A 170 5.56 -0.38 10.90
N PHE A 171 5.19 -0.50 9.62
CA PHE A 171 6.03 -1.11 8.59
C PHE A 171 6.87 -0.03 7.92
N TRP A 172 8.18 -0.10 8.12
CA TRP A 172 9.12 0.96 7.76
C TRP A 172 10.47 0.43 7.25
N ALA A 173 11.40 1.30 6.94
CA ALA A 173 12.80 0.94 6.66
C ALA A 173 13.74 2.14 6.82
N THR A 174 15.03 1.88 7.02
CA THR A 174 16.06 2.93 7.13
C THR A 174 16.28 3.73 5.84
N TRP A 175 15.90 3.19 4.71
CA TRP A 175 15.95 3.84 3.38
C TRP A 175 14.63 4.53 2.98
N CYS A 176 13.56 4.41 3.78
CA CYS A 176 12.25 4.98 3.49
C CYS A 176 12.15 6.43 3.99
N GLY A 177 12.43 7.40 3.12
CA GLY A 177 12.37 8.82 3.48
C GLY A 177 11.06 9.27 4.14
N PRO A 178 9.87 8.94 3.58
CA PRO A 178 8.60 9.25 4.22
C PRO A 178 8.38 8.58 5.58
N CYS A 179 8.91 7.35 5.80
CA CYS A 179 8.83 6.69 7.10
C CYS A 179 9.69 7.44 8.14
N ILE A 180 10.91 7.82 7.75
CA ILE A 180 11.84 8.58 8.61
C ILE A 180 11.24 9.93 9.03
N ALA A 181 10.50 10.58 8.13
CA ALA A 181 9.83 11.85 8.42
C ALA A 181 8.71 11.72 9.47
N GLU A 182 8.11 10.53 9.63
CA GLU A 182 7.06 10.26 10.62
C GLU A 182 7.60 9.86 12.01
N ILE A 183 8.84 9.41 12.12
CA ILE A 183 9.43 8.98 13.40
C ILE A 183 9.24 10.01 14.52
N PRO A 184 9.44 11.33 14.33
CA PRO A 184 9.20 12.29 15.38
C PRO A 184 7.75 12.33 15.88
N ASN A 185 6.78 12.14 14.98
CA ASN A 185 5.36 12.11 15.34
C ASN A 185 5.01 10.84 16.13
N VAL A 186 5.55 9.67 15.70
CA VAL A 186 5.37 8.39 16.40
C VAL A 186 6.03 8.45 17.79
N LYS A 187 7.25 9.00 17.86
CA LYS A 187 7.94 9.17 19.15
C LYS A 187 7.17 10.08 20.10
N ALA A 188 6.67 11.20 19.63
CA ALA A 188 5.89 12.11 20.45
C ALA A 188 4.61 11.46 20.99
N ALA A 189 3.94 10.62 20.19
CA ALA A 189 2.79 9.85 20.64
C ALA A 189 3.19 8.77 21.66
N TYR A 190 4.31 8.08 21.42
CA TYR A 190 4.83 7.05 22.32
C TYR A 190 5.21 7.66 23.68
N ASP A 191 6.04 8.71 23.68
CA ASP A 191 6.50 9.39 24.90
C ASP A 191 5.32 9.92 25.76
N ARG A 192 4.23 10.31 25.10
CA ARG A 192 3.05 10.85 25.80
C ARG A 192 2.12 9.77 26.34
N TRP A 193 1.97 8.63 25.66
CA TRP A 193 0.89 7.69 25.91
C TRP A 193 1.33 6.25 26.23
N HIS A 194 2.64 5.96 26.22
CA HIS A 194 3.12 4.61 26.51
C HIS A 194 2.70 4.12 27.90
N ASP A 195 2.88 4.94 28.92
CA ASP A 195 2.49 4.60 30.29
C ASP A 195 0.97 4.48 30.47
N GLU A 196 0.19 5.00 29.52
CA GLU A 196 -1.27 4.89 29.48
C GLU A 196 -1.77 3.77 28.55
N GLY A 197 -0.86 2.91 28.06
CA GLY A 197 -1.20 1.71 27.29
C GLY A 197 -1.08 1.83 25.80
N PHE A 198 -0.42 2.86 25.27
CA PHE A 198 -0.04 2.89 23.84
C PHE A 198 1.28 2.15 23.63
N GLU A 199 1.32 1.30 22.60
CA GLU A 199 2.52 0.55 22.20
C GLU A 199 2.76 0.65 20.72
N VAL A 200 4.01 0.47 20.31
CA VAL A 200 4.41 0.42 18.89
C VAL A 200 5.23 -0.84 18.65
N ILE A 201 5.01 -1.49 17.50
CA ILE A 201 5.86 -2.57 17.00
C ILE A 201 6.34 -2.14 15.62
N GLY A 202 7.65 -1.92 15.48
CA GLY A 202 8.27 -1.60 14.19
C GLY A 202 8.57 -2.88 13.40
N ILE A 203 8.22 -2.93 12.13
CA ILE A 203 8.52 -4.02 11.21
C ILE A 203 9.42 -3.49 10.10
N SER A 204 10.70 -3.88 10.13
CA SER A 204 11.71 -3.37 9.19
C SER A 204 11.70 -4.10 7.86
N PHE A 205 11.68 -3.31 6.78
CA PHE A 205 11.86 -3.78 5.40
C PHE A 205 13.31 -3.59 4.90
N ASP A 206 14.26 -3.59 5.80
CA ASP A 206 15.67 -3.54 5.44
C ASP A 206 16.17 -4.88 4.88
N ARG A 207 17.27 -4.84 4.11
CA ARG A 207 17.84 -6.00 3.44
C ARG A 207 18.69 -6.85 4.40
N GLU A 208 19.01 -8.04 3.97
CA GLU A 208 19.97 -8.92 4.65
C GLU A 208 21.29 -8.21 4.96
N GLY A 209 21.88 -8.52 6.11
CA GLY A 209 23.10 -7.90 6.60
C GLY A 209 22.97 -6.51 7.19
N MET A 210 21.74 -5.98 7.30
CA MET A 210 21.49 -4.61 7.80
C MET A 210 21.11 -4.56 9.30
N ALA A 211 21.12 -5.67 10.02
CA ALA A 211 20.68 -5.74 11.41
C ALA A 211 21.36 -4.68 12.31
N ASP A 212 22.69 -4.58 12.26
CA ASP A 212 23.45 -3.63 13.09
C ASP A 212 23.16 -2.18 12.70
N LYS A 213 23.00 -1.91 11.41
CA LYS A 213 22.63 -0.58 10.92
C LYS A 213 21.21 -0.19 11.34
N VAL A 214 20.27 -1.13 11.35
CA VAL A 214 18.92 -0.89 11.87
C VAL A 214 18.98 -0.59 13.38
N LYS A 215 19.75 -1.37 14.16
CA LYS A 215 19.98 -1.11 15.59
C LYS A 215 20.57 0.27 15.86
N GLU A 216 21.64 0.64 15.12
CA GLU A 216 22.25 1.96 15.23
C GLU A 216 21.26 3.08 14.90
N PHE A 217 20.49 2.90 13.82
CA PHE A 217 19.47 3.87 13.39
C PHE A 217 18.39 4.06 14.44
N VAL A 218 17.85 2.97 14.99
CA VAL A 218 16.82 2.95 16.05
C VAL A 218 17.33 3.67 17.30
N THR A 219 18.57 3.36 17.74
CA THR A 219 19.21 4.03 18.89
C THR A 219 19.39 5.51 18.64
N LYS A 220 19.94 5.91 17.49
CA LYS A 220 20.16 7.31 17.11
C LYS A 220 18.87 8.12 17.01
N ARG A 221 17.76 7.49 16.65
CA ARG A 221 16.44 8.12 16.52
C ARG A 221 15.61 7.99 17.79
N GLU A 222 16.16 7.39 18.84
CA GLU A 222 15.49 7.20 20.12
C GLU A 222 14.12 6.52 19.95
N MET A 223 14.09 5.40 19.22
CA MET A 223 12.89 4.58 18.99
C MET A 223 12.87 3.45 20.03
N PRO A 224 12.18 3.61 21.19
CA PRO A 224 12.32 2.67 22.33
C PRO A 224 11.52 1.38 22.14
N TRP A 225 10.63 1.34 21.17
CA TRP A 225 9.76 0.19 20.92
C TRP A 225 10.43 -0.94 20.16
N PRO A 226 9.94 -2.19 20.30
CA PRO A 226 10.52 -3.36 19.64
C PRO A 226 10.54 -3.26 18.12
N GLN A 227 11.62 -3.78 17.55
CA GLN A 227 11.82 -3.82 16.08
C GLN A 227 11.91 -5.26 15.61
N LEU A 228 11.03 -5.64 14.70
CA LEU A 228 11.08 -6.93 14.01
C LEU A 228 11.88 -6.77 12.71
N TYR A 229 12.84 -7.66 12.49
CA TYR A 229 13.72 -7.61 11.33
C TYR A 229 14.04 -9.02 10.85
N GLU A 230 13.79 -9.29 9.58
CA GLU A 230 14.11 -10.56 8.94
C GLU A 230 15.20 -10.44 7.86
N GLY A 231 15.53 -9.22 7.43
CA GLY A 231 16.49 -9.00 6.34
C GLY A 231 15.96 -9.35 4.94
N LYS A 232 14.66 -9.58 4.79
CA LYS A 232 14.05 -10.09 3.54
C LYS A 232 13.47 -9.01 2.64
N PHE A 233 13.72 -7.73 2.95
CA PHE A 233 13.21 -6.61 2.15
C PHE A 233 11.68 -6.68 1.97
N TRP A 234 11.17 -6.66 0.74
CA TRP A 234 9.73 -6.78 0.46
C TRP A 234 9.14 -8.17 0.71
N SER A 235 9.96 -9.18 0.94
CA SER A 235 9.56 -10.58 1.21
C SER A 235 9.63 -10.95 2.70
N THR A 236 9.56 -9.95 3.61
CA THR A 236 9.41 -10.23 5.03
C THR A 236 8.12 -11.00 5.28
N SER A 237 8.11 -11.93 6.22
CA SER A 237 6.94 -12.78 6.49
C SER A 237 5.70 -11.96 6.81
N LEU A 238 5.82 -10.93 7.67
CA LEU A 238 4.72 -10.01 7.96
C LEU A 238 4.35 -9.12 6.77
N GLY A 239 5.31 -8.71 5.95
CA GLY A 239 5.04 -7.97 4.71
C GLY A 239 4.22 -8.76 3.71
N GLU A 240 4.44 -10.08 3.62
CA GLU A 240 3.63 -10.98 2.81
C GLU A 240 2.26 -11.27 3.45
N GLN A 241 2.23 -11.50 4.76
CA GLN A 241 1.01 -11.83 5.49
C GLN A 241 0.02 -10.65 5.50
N TYR A 242 0.50 -9.43 5.75
CA TYR A 242 -0.28 -8.19 5.74
C TYR A 242 -0.42 -7.57 4.33
N ASP A 243 0.06 -8.25 3.29
CA ASP A 243 -0.02 -7.80 1.89
C ASP A 243 0.57 -6.39 1.67
N VAL A 244 1.65 -6.06 2.39
CA VAL A 244 2.28 -4.76 2.31
C VAL A 244 3.03 -4.61 1.00
N SER A 245 2.58 -3.69 0.15
CA SER A 245 3.17 -3.38 -1.17
C SER A 245 3.84 -2.00 -1.23
N SER A 246 3.66 -1.19 -0.20
CA SER A 246 4.31 0.12 -0.07
C SER A 246 4.47 0.51 1.40
N ILE A 247 5.53 1.21 1.73
CA ILE A 247 5.77 1.78 3.06
C ILE A 247 5.87 3.32 2.99
N PRO A 248 5.50 4.04 4.08
CA PRO A 248 5.02 3.52 5.35
C PRO A 248 3.64 2.90 5.26
N PHE A 249 3.45 1.75 5.90
CA PHE A 249 2.16 1.11 6.12
C PHE A 249 1.94 1.00 7.62
N VAL A 250 0.81 1.45 8.12
CA VAL A 250 0.54 1.54 9.56
C VAL A 250 -0.89 1.12 9.88
N LEU A 251 -1.05 0.40 10.99
CA LEU A 251 -2.34 0.01 11.54
C LEU A 251 -2.33 0.30 13.03
N LEU A 252 -3.47 0.75 13.58
CA LEU A 252 -3.71 0.87 15.02
C LEU A 252 -4.70 -0.21 15.45
N ILE A 253 -4.35 -0.99 16.45
CA ILE A 253 -5.08 -2.20 16.81
C ILE A 253 -5.38 -2.19 18.32
N ASP A 254 -6.56 -2.65 18.69
CA ASP A 254 -6.89 -3.03 20.06
C ASP A 254 -6.20 -4.34 20.42
N GLY A 255 -5.25 -4.31 21.34
CA GLY A 255 -4.47 -5.48 21.73
C GLY A 255 -5.30 -6.57 22.44
N SER A 256 -6.45 -6.21 23.02
CA SER A 256 -7.33 -7.19 23.68
C SER A 256 -8.18 -7.98 22.68
N THR A 257 -8.66 -7.33 21.64
CA THR A 257 -9.58 -7.93 20.66
C THR A 257 -8.91 -8.29 19.34
N GLY A 258 -7.78 -7.65 19.01
CA GLY A 258 -7.14 -7.70 17.71
C GLY A 258 -7.82 -6.82 16.66
N GLU A 259 -8.84 -6.04 17.02
CA GLU A 259 -9.61 -5.21 16.10
C GLU A 259 -8.78 -4.01 15.60
N ILE A 260 -8.83 -3.74 14.31
CA ILE A 260 -8.21 -2.58 13.68
C ILE A 260 -9.06 -1.34 13.98
N LEU A 261 -8.49 -0.41 14.73
CA LEU A 261 -9.13 0.84 15.17
C LEU A 261 -8.92 1.98 14.17
N ALA A 262 -7.77 1.98 13.48
CA ALA A 262 -7.45 2.99 12.47
C ALA A 262 -6.41 2.48 11.47
N THR A 263 -6.38 3.13 10.31
CA THR A 263 -5.44 2.89 9.22
C THR A 263 -4.65 4.17 8.90
N ARG A 264 -3.74 4.09 7.95
CA ARG A 264 -2.77 5.11 7.54
C ARG A 264 -3.25 6.57 7.59
N GLU A 265 -4.50 6.83 7.20
CA GLU A 265 -5.01 8.20 7.04
C GLU A 265 -5.07 8.99 8.35
N LYS A 266 -5.28 8.30 9.48
CA LYS A 266 -5.35 8.88 10.82
C LYS A 266 -4.04 8.75 11.61
N LEU A 267 -3.09 7.96 11.12
CA LEU A 267 -1.90 7.53 11.86
C LEU A 267 -0.63 8.23 11.39
N ARG A 268 -0.74 9.46 10.87
CA ARG A 268 0.40 10.23 10.36
C ARG A 268 0.27 11.72 10.67
N GLY A 269 1.44 12.37 10.71
CA GLY A 269 1.55 13.80 10.93
C GLY A 269 1.42 14.22 12.38
N PRO A 270 1.44 15.54 12.64
CA PRO A 270 1.57 16.10 14.00
C PRO A 270 0.34 15.85 14.89
N GLY A 271 -0.81 15.49 14.33
CA GLY A 271 -2.03 15.14 15.08
C GLY A 271 -2.06 13.71 15.65
N LEU A 272 -1.03 12.88 15.39
CA LEU A 272 -1.03 11.48 15.80
C LEU A 272 -1.18 11.33 17.33
N ALA A 273 -0.41 12.08 18.11
CA ALA A 273 -0.46 11.98 19.57
C ALA A 273 -1.86 12.32 20.14
N ASP A 274 -2.53 13.33 19.61
CA ASP A 274 -3.89 13.69 20.05
C ASP A 274 -4.90 12.62 19.66
N PHE A 275 -4.79 12.06 18.44
CA PHE A 275 -5.64 10.97 18.01
C PHE A 275 -5.46 9.70 18.88
N ILE A 276 -4.23 9.33 19.24
CA ILE A 276 -4.00 8.20 20.16
C ILE A 276 -4.68 8.45 21.51
N GLY A 277 -4.57 9.68 22.07
CA GLY A 277 -5.25 10.06 23.31
C GLY A 277 -6.79 9.93 23.22
N GLU A 278 -7.38 10.34 22.08
CA GLU A 278 -8.82 10.15 21.85
C GLU A 278 -9.21 8.66 21.81
N VAL A 279 -8.38 7.80 21.23
CA VAL A 279 -8.63 6.35 21.18
C VAL A 279 -8.55 5.75 22.58
N LEU A 280 -7.51 6.06 23.34
CA LEU A 280 -7.32 5.56 24.71
C LEU A 280 -8.45 6.00 25.64
N SER A 281 -8.95 7.23 25.52
CA SER A 281 -10.01 7.77 26.36
C SER A 281 -11.41 7.13 26.15
N LYS A 282 -11.59 6.37 25.08
CA LYS A 282 -12.86 5.69 24.72
C LYS A 282 -12.90 4.22 25.13
N ARG A 283 -11.89 3.75 25.83
CA ARG A 283 -11.73 2.33 26.22
C ARG A 283 -12.20 2.03 27.65
#